data_3b1dae3d6cec6a8891cb1de0a49f1eb1
#
_entry.id   3b1dae3d6cec6a8891cb1de0a49f1eb1
#
_cell.length_a   1.000
_cell.length_b   1.000
_cell.length_c   1.000
_cell.angle_alpha   90.00
_cell.angle_beta   90.00
_cell.angle_gamma   90.00
#
_symmetry.space_group_name_H-M   'P 1'
#
loop_
_entity.id
_entity.type
_entity.pdbx_description
1 polymer ?
#
loop_
_entity_poly.entity_id
_entity_poly.type
_entity_poly.pdbx_seq_one_letter_code
_entity_poly.pdbx_strand_id
1 'polypeptide(L)'
;MSWPVAEDTLQALGAEVIAAAGSGVTASTAFGELVLEAPAGRIVEVLFLLRDRFAFQQLTDLTGVDHPERARRFDVVYQLLSFTRNQRLRVKVQTDEDTAVPSVTGVFPCANWFERECFDMYGVFFAGHPDLRRILTDYGFHGHPLRKDFPMSGYVELRYDDELKRVVYEPVKSVEFRNWDFMSPWEGASYVLPGDEKGEAR
;
A
#
# COMPACT_ATOMS: atom_id res chain seq x y z
N MET A 1 26.58 -8.28 8.92
CA MET A 1 26.60 -7.41 7.73
C MET A 1 26.26 -6.00 8.17
N SER A 2 26.91 -4.99 7.58
CA SER A 2 26.61 -3.59 7.87
C SER A 2 25.47 -3.10 6.96
N TRP A 3 24.71 -2.11 7.41
CA TRP A 3 23.77 -1.36 6.59
C TRP A 3 24.46 -0.07 6.09
N PRO A 4 24.30 0.35 4.81
CA PRO A 4 23.58 -0.34 3.72
C PRO A 4 24.32 -1.59 3.21
N VAL A 5 23.56 -2.53 2.65
CA VAL A 5 24.11 -3.75 2.04
C VAL A 5 24.72 -3.40 0.67
N ALA A 6 25.87 -3.99 0.35
CA ALA A 6 26.52 -3.77 -0.95
C ALA A 6 25.65 -4.28 -2.10
N GLU A 7 25.60 -3.55 -3.19
CA GLU A 7 24.74 -3.84 -4.34
C GLU A 7 25.04 -5.20 -4.95
N ASP A 8 26.31 -5.57 -5.08
CA ASP A 8 26.72 -6.88 -5.58
C ASP A 8 26.14 -8.04 -4.73
N THR A 9 26.04 -7.84 -3.41
CA THR A 9 25.43 -8.83 -2.50
C THR A 9 23.93 -8.95 -2.75
N LEU A 10 23.24 -7.84 -3.03
CA LEU A 10 21.80 -7.84 -3.35
C LEU A 10 21.55 -8.51 -4.70
N GLN A 11 22.38 -8.22 -5.70
CA GLN A 11 22.28 -8.83 -7.03
C GLN A 11 22.55 -10.35 -6.96
N ALA A 12 23.56 -10.78 -6.24
CA ALA A 12 23.86 -12.20 -6.02
C ALA A 12 22.68 -12.92 -5.35
N LEU A 13 22.12 -12.33 -4.28
CA LEU A 13 20.93 -12.87 -3.63
C LEU A 13 19.73 -12.94 -4.58
N GLY A 14 19.51 -11.88 -5.37
CA GLY A 14 18.45 -11.85 -6.39
C GLY A 14 18.59 -13.00 -7.41
N ALA A 15 19.79 -13.24 -7.90
CA ALA A 15 20.08 -14.34 -8.82
C ALA A 15 19.82 -15.73 -8.18
N GLU A 16 20.22 -15.92 -6.93
CA GLU A 16 19.95 -17.16 -6.19
C GLU A 16 18.45 -17.39 -5.98
N VAL A 17 17.70 -16.33 -5.65
CA VAL A 17 16.25 -16.41 -5.47
C VAL A 17 15.56 -16.74 -6.77
N ILE A 18 15.91 -16.07 -7.89
CA ILE A 18 15.35 -16.36 -9.21
C ILE A 18 15.63 -17.81 -9.61
N ALA A 19 16.85 -18.29 -9.42
CA ALA A 19 17.23 -19.69 -9.74
C ALA A 19 16.40 -20.70 -8.93
N ALA A 20 16.08 -20.35 -7.68
CA ALA A 20 15.30 -21.22 -6.80
C ALA A 20 13.78 -21.12 -7.04
N ALA A 21 13.28 -19.92 -7.33
CA ALA A 21 11.85 -19.67 -7.58
C ALA A 21 11.42 -20.12 -8.98
N GLY A 22 12.34 -20.14 -9.94
CA GLY A 22 12.05 -20.52 -11.33
C GLY A 22 11.37 -19.39 -12.13
N SER A 23 10.70 -19.80 -13.21
CA SER A 23 10.14 -18.85 -14.19
C SER A 23 9.05 -17.92 -13.62
N GLY A 24 9.02 -16.69 -14.11
CA GLY A 24 8.00 -15.70 -13.78
C GLY A 24 8.32 -14.80 -12.59
N VAL A 25 9.40 -15.06 -11.85
CA VAL A 25 9.90 -14.14 -10.81
C VAL A 25 11.07 -13.37 -11.38
N THR A 26 11.05 -12.04 -11.22
CA THR A 26 12.15 -11.17 -11.60
C THR A 26 12.71 -10.47 -10.38
N ALA A 27 13.97 -10.06 -10.45
CA ALA A 27 14.65 -9.33 -9.38
C ALA A 27 15.29 -8.06 -9.94
N SER A 28 15.22 -7.01 -9.18
CA SER A 28 15.88 -5.73 -9.45
C SER A 28 16.38 -5.13 -8.15
N THR A 29 17.33 -4.21 -8.23
CA THR A 29 17.81 -3.45 -7.07
C THR A 29 17.30 -2.03 -7.20
N ALA A 30 16.64 -1.52 -6.16
CA ALA A 30 16.16 -0.16 -6.13
C ALA A 30 16.35 0.44 -4.73
N PHE A 31 16.90 1.62 -4.65
CA PHE A 31 17.12 2.37 -3.39
C PHE A 31 17.90 1.56 -2.32
N GLY A 32 18.84 0.73 -2.76
CA GLY A 32 19.64 -0.10 -1.85
C GLY A 32 18.91 -1.32 -1.26
N GLU A 33 17.76 -1.67 -1.83
CA GLU A 33 16.98 -2.86 -1.45
C GLU A 33 16.76 -3.78 -2.66
N LEU A 34 16.68 -5.09 -2.39
CA LEU A 34 16.30 -6.08 -3.38
C LEU A 34 14.77 -6.07 -3.54
N VAL A 35 14.32 -5.92 -4.79
CA VAL A 35 12.91 -5.94 -5.18
C VAL A 35 12.66 -7.15 -6.08
N LEU A 36 11.70 -7.98 -5.71
CA LEU A 36 11.22 -9.09 -6.52
C LEU A 36 9.84 -8.75 -7.08
N GLU A 37 9.59 -9.12 -8.32
CA GLU A 37 8.23 -9.13 -8.88
C GLU A 37 7.81 -10.57 -9.14
N ALA A 38 6.62 -10.91 -8.65
CA ALA A 38 6.09 -12.27 -8.74
C ALA A 38 4.66 -12.26 -9.31
N PRO A 39 4.25 -13.28 -10.07
CA PRO A 39 2.87 -13.47 -10.46
C PRO A 39 1.97 -13.69 -9.24
N ALA A 40 0.75 -13.13 -9.23
CA ALA A 40 -0.18 -13.25 -8.12
C ALA A 40 -0.42 -14.71 -7.70
N GLY A 41 -0.65 -15.59 -8.65
CA GLY A 41 -0.89 -17.01 -8.36
C GLY A 41 0.27 -17.77 -7.71
N ARG A 42 1.49 -17.21 -7.70
CA ARG A 42 2.67 -17.84 -7.12
C ARG A 42 3.16 -17.20 -5.82
N ILE A 43 2.47 -16.17 -5.33
CA ILE A 43 2.95 -15.41 -4.18
C ILE A 43 3.16 -16.27 -2.93
N VAL A 44 2.25 -17.21 -2.65
CA VAL A 44 2.35 -18.12 -1.50
C VAL A 44 3.60 -18.97 -1.59
N GLU A 45 3.88 -19.58 -2.74
CA GLU A 45 5.07 -20.39 -3.00
C GLU A 45 6.35 -19.57 -2.83
N VAL A 46 6.39 -18.38 -3.42
CA VAL A 46 7.55 -17.47 -3.34
C VAL A 46 7.83 -17.07 -1.89
N LEU A 47 6.80 -16.71 -1.13
CA LEU A 47 6.96 -16.31 0.28
C LEU A 47 7.39 -17.50 1.17
N PHE A 48 6.88 -18.70 0.94
CA PHE A 48 7.39 -19.90 1.60
C PHE A 48 8.87 -20.13 1.31
N LEU A 49 9.27 -20.03 0.04
CA LEU A 49 10.67 -20.15 -0.37
C LEU A 49 11.56 -19.13 0.33
N LEU A 50 11.14 -17.86 0.35
CA LEU A 50 11.89 -16.77 0.98
C LEU A 50 12.02 -16.96 2.49
N ARG A 51 10.95 -17.39 3.17
CA ARG A 51 10.95 -17.65 4.60
C ARG A 51 11.85 -18.83 4.96
N ASP A 52 11.65 -19.98 4.32
CA ASP A 52 12.21 -21.25 4.77
C ASP A 52 13.64 -21.46 4.24
N ARG A 53 13.94 -21.06 3.00
CA ARG A 53 15.25 -21.26 2.40
C ARG A 53 16.17 -20.05 2.51
N PHE A 54 15.62 -18.85 2.37
CA PHE A 54 16.42 -17.60 2.38
C PHE A 54 16.39 -16.86 3.70
N ALA A 55 15.69 -17.40 4.70
CA ALA A 55 15.62 -16.89 6.06
C ALA A 55 15.05 -15.46 6.17
N PHE A 56 14.04 -15.13 5.35
CA PHE A 56 13.22 -13.93 5.54
C PHE A 56 12.04 -14.25 6.46
N GLN A 57 12.32 -14.27 7.78
CA GLN A 57 11.42 -14.83 8.79
C GLN A 57 10.25 -13.90 9.15
N GLN A 58 10.37 -12.62 8.87
CA GLN A 58 9.35 -11.64 9.26
C GLN A 58 8.76 -10.94 8.05
N LEU A 59 7.43 -10.93 7.99
CA LEU A 59 6.66 -9.97 7.19
C LEU A 59 6.47 -8.73 8.08
N THR A 60 7.12 -7.63 7.69
CA THR A 60 7.06 -6.37 8.45
C THR A 60 5.86 -5.54 8.05
N ASP A 61 5.44 -5.64 6.78
CA ASP A 61 4.31 -4.91 6.25
C ASP A 61 3.76 -5.58 4.98
N LEU A 62 2.47 -5.38 4.71
CA LEU A 62 1.80 -5.69 3.45
C LEU A 62 0.83 -4.55 3.15
N THR A 63 0.99 -3.91 2.00
CA THR A 63 0.14 -2.80 1.61
C THR A 63 -0.14 -2.79 0.11
N GLY A 64 -1.14 -2.01 -0.30
CA GLY A 64 -1.46 -1.74 -1.70
C GLY A 64 -0.85 -0.44 -2.19
N VAL A 65 -0.58 -0.36 -3.50
CA VAL A 65 -0.27 0.89 -4.20
C VAL A 65 -1.18 0.98 -5.41
N ASP A 66 -1.83 2.13 -5.57
CA ASP A 66 -2.76 2.38 -6.67
C ASP A 66 -2.08 3.13 -7.81
N HIS A 67 -2.17 2.56 -9.01
CA HIS A 67 -1.68 3.09 -10.28
C HIS A 67 -2.82 3.15 -11.31
N PRO A 68 -3.69 4.15 -11.25
CA PRO A 68 -4.92 4.21 -12.05
C PRO A 68 -4.69 4.19 -13.57
N GLU A 69 -3.48 4.54 -14.02
CA GLU A 69 -3.10 4.54 -15.43
C GLU A 69 -2.75 3.15 -15.98
N ARG A 70 -2.63 2.12 -15.12
CA ARG A 70 -2.23 0.77 -15.53
C ARG A 70 -3.43 -0.14 -15.71
N ALA A 71 -3.35 -1.12 -16.63
CA ALA A 71 -4.34 -2.18 -16.79
C ALA A 71 -4.42 -3.05 -15.51
N ARG A 72 -3.26 -3.44 -14.96
CA ARG A 72 -3.17 -4.00 -13.60
C ARG A 72 -2.91 -2.86 -12.64
N ARG A 73 -4.00 -2.34 -12.13
CA ARG A 73 -4.04 -1.09 -11.37
C ARG A 73 -3.28 -1.13 -10.05
N PHE A 74 -3.31 -2.28 -9.35
CA PHE A 74 -2.76 -2.38 -8.00
C PHE A 74 -1.46 -3.16 -7.96
N ASP A 75 -0.48 -2.63 -7.21
CA ASP A 75 0.66 -3.39 -6.72
C ASP A 75 0.38 -3.77 -5.26
N VAL A 76 0.37 -5.07 -4.96
CA VAL A 76 0.43 -5.55 -3.57
C VAL A 76 1.88 -5.74 -3.21
N VAL A 77 2.33 -5.03 -2.16
CA VAL A 77 3.73 -4.94 -1.77
C VAL A 77 3.93 -5.62 -0.42
N TYR A 78 4.80 -6.61 -0.39
CA TYR A 78 5.18 -7.35 0.82
C TYR A 78 6.58 -6.93 1.23
N GLN A 79 6.74 -6.45 2.46
CA GLN A 79 8.03 -6.06 3.03
C GLN A 79 8.53 -7.15 3.96
N LEU A 80 9.64 -7.76 3.61
CA LEU A 80 10.23 -8.87 4.37
C LEU A 80 11.53 -8.43 5.04
N LEU A 81 11.77 -8.99 6.22
CA LEU A 81 13.01 -8.79 6.99
C LEU A 81 13.62 -10.14 7.35
N SER A 82 14.93 -10.24 7.12
CA SER A 82 15.76 -11.32 7.64
C SER A 82 16.60 -10.84 8.80
N PHE A 83 16.36 -11.39 9.98
CA PHE A 83 17.19 -11.09 11.17
C PHE A 83 18.61 -11.66 11.06
N THR A 84 18.73 -12.85 10.46
CA THR A 84 20.02 -13.53 10.32
C THR A 84 20.92 -12.89 9.28
N ARG A 85 20.31 -12.37 8.18
CA ARG A 85 21.05 -11.67 7.12
C ARG A 85 21.17 -10.16 7.37
N ASN A 86 20.38 -9.61 8.30
CA ASN A 86 20.20 -8.16 8.47
C ASN A 86 19.90 -7.46 7.14
N GLN A 87 18.93 -8.01 6.41
CA GLN A 87 18.55 -7.55 5.08
C GLN A 87 17.05 -7.42 4.96
N ARG A 88 16.62 -6.41 4.20
CA ARG A 88 15.24 -6.24 3.76
C ARG A 88 15.07 -6.71 2.33
N LEU A 89 13.88 -7.16 2.02
CA LEU A 89 13.49 -7.59 0.69
C LEU A 89 12.05 -7.17 0.45
N ARG A 90 11.78 -6.64 -0.72
CA ARG A 90 10.44 -6.26 -1.15
C ARG A 90 9.95 -7.21 -2.22
N VAL A 91 8.74 -7.74 -2.07
CA VAL A 91 8.07 -8.51 -3.11
C VAL A 91 6.87 -7.73 -3.59
N LYS A 92 6.71 -7.59 -4.90
CA LYS A 92 5.57 -6.93 -5.53
C LYS A 92 4.77 -7.93 -6.34
N VAL A 93 3.46 -7.79 -6.28
CA VAL A 93 2.49 -8.54 -7.08
C VAL A 93 1.55 -7.55 -7.74
N GLN A 94 1.43 -7.64 -9.05
CA GLN A 94 0.48 -6.81 -9.79
C GLN A 94 -0.87 -7.51 -9.91
N THR A 95 -1.95 -6.77 -9.58
CA THR A 95 -3.32 -7.24 -9.70
C THR A 95 -4.24 -6.11 -10.17
N ASP A 96 -5.50 -6.45 -10.40
CA ASP A 96 -6.58 -5.54 -10.77
C ASP A 96 -7.80 -5.76 -9.85
N GLU A 97 -8.92 -5.12 -10.18
CA GLU A 97 -10.13 -5.20 -9.37
C GLU A 97 -10.79 -6.58 -9.40
N ASP A 98 -10.59 -7.33 -10.49
CA ASP A 98 -11.24 -8.63 -10.74
C ASP A 98 -10.34 -9.82 -10.38
N THR A 99 -9.03 -9.59 -10.28
CA THR A 99 -8.06 -10.66 -10.03
C THR A 99 -7.71 -10.77 -8.55
N ALA A 100 -8.14 -11.86 -7.92
CA ALA A 100 -7.82 -12.13 -6.52
C ALA A 100 -6.35 -12.51 -6.33
N VAL A 101 -5.75 -12.02 -5.25
CA VAL A 101 -4.41 -12.45 -4.80
C VAL A 101 -4.56 -13.54 -3.75
N PRO A 102 -3.84 -14.68 -3.83
CA PRO A 102 -3.90 -15.71 -2.80
C PRO A 102 -3.45 -15.14 -1.44
N SER A 103 -4.21 -15.43 -0.39
CA SER A 103 -3.88 -15.05 0.99
C SER A 103 -2.59 -15.73 1.45
N VAL A 104 -1.76 -14.97 2.13
CA VAL A 104 -0.49 -15.45 2.70
C VAL A 104 -0.53 -15.66 4.20
N THR A 105 -1.71 -15.65 4.79
CA THR A 105 -1.93 -15.91 6.25
C THR A 105 -1.40 -17.26 6.70
N GLY A 106 -1.36 -18.26 5.81
CA GLY A 106 -0.74 -19.56 6.07
C GLY A 106 0.79 -19.54 6.10
N VAL A 107 1.40 -18.50 5.52
CA VAL A 107 2.86 -18.30 5.55
C VAL A 107 3.24 -17.41 6.73
N PHE A 108 2.57 -16.27 6.84
CA PHE A 108 2.77 -15.26 7.88
C PHE A 108 1.43 -14.94 8.55
N PRO A 109 1.16 -15.42 9.77
CA PRO A 109 -0.12 -15.16 10.44
C PRO A 109 -0.44 -13.67 10.63
N CYS A 110 0.59 -12.82 10.75
CA CYS A 110 0.41 -11.36 10.84
C CYS A 110 -0.20 -10.74 9.58
N ALA A 111 -0.11 -11.40 8.42
CA ALA A 111 -0.73 -10.95 7.18
C ALA A 111 -2.25 -10.80 7.28
N ASN A 112 -2.90 -11.48 8.23
CA ASN A 112 -4.36 -11.42 8.39
C ASN A 112 -4.88 -9.97 8.46
N TRP A 113 -4.29 -9.14 9.30
CA TRP A 113 -4.73 -7.76 9.46
C TRP A 113 -4.29 -6.86 8.31
N PHE A 114 -3.08 -7.05 7.79
CA PHE A 114 -2.58 -6.30 6.65
C PHE A 114 -3.38 -6.58 5.36
N GLU A 115 -3.78 -7.83 5.11
CA GLU A 115 -4.64 -8.18 3.97
C GLU A 115 -6.02 -7.54 4.10
N ARG A 116 -6.60 -7.53 5.31
CA ARG A 116 -7.86 -6.83 5.59
C ARG A 116 -7.74 -5.32 5.39
N GLU A 117 -6.63 -4.71 5.81
CA GLU A 117 -6.35 -3.29 5.57
C GLU A 117 -6.24 -3.00 4.07
N CYS A 118 -5.47 -3.81 3.34
CA CYS A 118 -5.33 -3.66 1.90
C CYS A 118 -6.67 -3.83 1.16
N PHE A 119 -7.49 -4.79 1.58
CA PHE A 119 -8.85 -4.96 1.08
C PHE A 119 -9.72 -3.73 1.39
N ASP A 120 -9.68 -3.22 2.62
CA ASP A 120 -10.50 -2.10 3.04
C ASP A 120 -10.12 -0.79 2.30
N MET A 121 -8.82 -0.51 2.21
CA MET A 121 -8.31 0.74 1.66
C MET A 121 -8.27 0.79 0.13
N TYR A 122 -8.00 -0.34 -0.53
CA TYR A 122 -7.82 -0.41 -1.98
C TYR A 122 -8.84 -1.30 -2.70
N GLY A 123 -9.52 -2.20 -1.99
CA GLY A 123 -10.47 -3.14 -2.58
C GLY A 123 -9.80 -4.36 -3.23
N VAL A 124 -8.55 -4.65 -2.92
CA VAL A 124 -7.86 -5.86 -3.40
C VAL A 124 -8.42 -7.08 -2.67
N PHE A 125 -8.88 -8.07 -3.44
CA PHE A 125 -9.45 -9.28 -2.88
C PHE A 125 -8.38 -10.34 -2.61
N PHE A 126 -8.39 -10.94 -1.39
CA PHE A 126 -7.47 -12.01 -0.99
C PHE A 126 -8.17 -13.35 -0.91
N ALA A 127 -7.91 -14.21 -1.90
CA ALA A 127 -8.51 -15.54 -1.99
C ALA A 127 -7.97 -16.46 -0.88
N GLY A 128 -8.88 -17.14 -0.18
CA GLY A 128 -8.52 -18.06 0.90
C GLY A 128 -8.20 -17.38 2.24
N HIS A 129 -8.44 -16.07 2.36
CA HIS A 129 -8.33 -15.39 3.64
C HIS A 129 -9.42 -15.89 4.61
N PRO A 130 -9.09 -16.19 5.88
CA PRO A 130 -10.04 -16.82 6.81
C PRO A 130 -11.23 -15.92 7.21
N ASP A 131 -11.04 -14.59 7.20
CA ASP A 131 -12.06 -13.63 7.61
C ASP A 131 -11.80 -12.26 6.94
N LEU A 132 -12.05 -12.17 5.62
CA LEU A 132 -11.82 -10.95 4.84
C LEU A 132 -12.99 -9.97 5.01
N ARG A 133 -12.84 -9.08 5.97
CA ARG A 133 -13.79 -7.99 6.27
C ARG A 133 -13.05 -6.68 6.49
N ARG A 134 -13.74 -5.57 6.34
CA ARG A 134 -13.17 -4.24 6.58
C ARG A 134 -12.65 -4.12 8.02
N ILE A 135 -11.63 -3.28 8.23
CA ILE A 135 -10.95 -3.14 9.53
C ILE A 135 -10.79 -1.68 9.98
N LEU A 136 -10.60 -0.75 9.06
CA LEU A 136 -10.34 0.66 9.36
C LEU A 136 -11.53 1.57 9.10
N THR A 137 -12.32 1.27 8.06
CA THR A 137 -13.51 2.08 7.75
C THR A 137 -14.68 1.72 8.64
N ASP A 138 -15.56 2.70 8.85
CA ASP A 138 -16.76 2.51 9.66
C ASP A 138 -17.79 1.60 8.97
N TYR A 139 -18.76 1.08 9.75
CA TYR A 139 -19.84 0.26 9.23
C TYR A 139 -20.66 1.03 8.19
N GLY A 140 -20.88 0.39 7.04
CA GLY A 140 -21.61 1.00 5.94
C GLY A 140 -20.80 2.01 5.11
N PHE A 141 -19.49 2.12 5.31
CA PHE A 141 -18.64 2.96 4.48
C PHE A 141 -18.61 2.42 3.03
N HIS A 142 -18.81 3.32 2.06
CA HIS A 142 -18.80 3.01 0.64
C HIS A 142 -17.53 3.48 -0.03
N GLY A 143 -16.88 2.60 -0.80
CA GLY A 143 -15.64 2.87 -1.54
C GLY A 143 -14.38 2.44 -0.80
N HIS A 144 -13.24 2.84 -1.36
CA HIS A 144 -11.89 2.48 -0.89
C HIS A 144 -11.04 3.76 -0.82
N PRO A 145 -10.81 4.30 0.40
CA PRO A 145 -10.36 5.68 0.56
C PRO A 145 -8.92 5.95 0.15
N LEU A 146 -8.08 4.93 -0.04
CA LEU A 146 -6.70 5.12 -0.53
C LEU A 146 -6.55 4.98 -2.04
N ARG A 147 -7.62 4.69 -2.77
CA ARG A 147 -7.60 4.79 -4.23
C ARG A 147 -7.44 6.24 -4.67
N LYS A 148 -6.67 6.47 -5.72
CA LYS A 148 -6.37 7.83 -6.23
C LYS A 148 -7.59 8.56 -6.80
N ASP A 149 -8.60 7.83 -7.24
CA ASP A 149 -9.87 8.36 -7.72
C ASP A 149 -10.90 8.59 -6.60
N PHE A 150 -10.62 8.18 -5.37
CA PHE A 150 -11.48 8.48 -4.22
C PHE A 150 -11.25 9.94 -3.79
N PRO A 151 -12.34 10.75 -3.62
CA PRO A 151 -12.20 12.15 -3.24
C PRO A 151 -11.65 12.27 -1.81
N MET A 152 -10.76 13.25 -1.61
CA MET A 152 -10.06 13.47 -0.34
C MET A 152 -11.02 13.76 0.82
N SER A 153 -12.13 14.46 0.53
CA SER A 153 -13.17 14.79 1.51
C SER A 153 -14.21 13.67 1.70
N GLY A 154 -14.12 12.57 0.91
CA GLY A 154 -15.17 11.57 0.85
C GLY A 154 -16.43 12.05 0.15
N TYR A 155 -17.51 11.28 0.27
CA TYR A 155 -18.83 11.60 -0.32
C TYR A 155 -19.84 12.05 0.72
N VAL A 156 -19.66 11.63 1.96
CA VAL A 156 -20.57 11.89 3.08
C VAL A 156 -19.78 12.33 4.30
N GLU A 157 -20.40 13.17 5.09
CA GLU A 157 -19.91 13.60 6.39
C GLU A 157 -20.89 13.23 7.49
N LEU A 158 -20.39 13.13 8.71
CA LEU A 158 -21.17 12.78 9.88
C LEU A 158 -21.53 14.03 10.67
N ARG A 159 -22.80 14.19 11.00
CA ARG A 159 -23.30 15.25 11.87
C ARG A 159 -24.18 14.67 12.97
N TYR A 160 -24.02 15.18 14.18
CA TYR A 160 -24.99 14.89 15.23
C TYR A 160 -26.24 15.72 15.04
N ASP A 161 -27.39 15.05 15.00
CA ASP A 161 -28.69 15.69 14.89
C ASP A 161 -29.33 15.79 16.27
N ASP A 162 -29.53 17.03 16.75
CA ASP A 162 -30.08 17.28 18.08
C ASP A 162 -31.56 16.94 18.21
N GLU A 163 -32.32 16.96 17.12
CA GLU A 163 -33.73 16.60 17.13
C GLU A 163 -33.91 15.09 17.16
N LEU A 164 -33.15 14.40 16.30
CA LEU A 164 -33.19 12.92 16.18
C LEU A 164 -32.37 12.22 17.28
N LYS A 165 -31.55 12.98 18.05
CA LYS A 165 -30.63 12.45 19.09
C LYS A 165 -29.70 11.34 18.58
N ARG A 166 -29.23 11.44 17.33
CA ARG A 166 -28.34 10.47 16.70
C ARG A 166 -27.41 11.12 15.70
N VAL A 167 -26.36 10.40 15.34
CA VAL A 167 -25.48 10.73 14.22
C VAL A 167 -26.21 10.42 12.91
N VAL A 168 -26.17 11.35 11.98
CA VAL A 168 -26.74 11.24 10.62
C VAL A 168 -25.63 11.42 9.59
N TYR A 169 -25.81 10.78 8.44
CA TYR A 169 -24.96 10.97 7.28
C TYR A 169 -25.58 12.02 6.38
N GLU A 170 -24.78 12.99 5.95
CA GLU A 170 -25.20 13.98 4.97
C GLU A 170 -24.14 14.14 3.88
N PRO A 171 -24.51 14.59 2.66
CA PRO A 171 -23.52 14.85 1.62
C PRO A 171 -22.51 15.90 2.06
N VAL A 172 -21.23 15.67 1.70
CA VAL A 172 -20.16 16.62 2.00
C VAL A 172 -20.46 17.98 1.39
N LYS A 173 -20.45 19.02 2.20
CA LYS A 173 -20.67 20.44 1.81
C LYS A 173 -19.40 21.27 1.88
N SER A 174 -18.33 20.72 2.47
CA SER A 174 -17.05 21.41 2.61
C SER A 174 -16.36 21.58 1.25
N VAL A 175 -15.59 22.66 1.12
CA VAL A 175 -14.75 22.91 -0.06
C VAL A 175 -13.62 21.89 -0.07
N GLU A 176 -13.32 21.31 -1.24
CA GLU A 176 -12.21 20.35 -1.37
C GLU A 176 -10.87 21.00 -1.03
N PHE A 177 -10.13 20.34 -0.16
CA PHE A 177 -8.87 20.83 0.38
C PHE A 177 -7.77 21.02 -0.68
N ARG A 178 -7.82 20.31 -1.81
CA ARG A 178 -6.87 20.44 -2.92
C ARG A 178 -6.91 21.80 -3.65
N ASN A 179 -7.91 22.64 -3.38
CA ASN A 179 -8.00 23.99 -3.91
C ASN A 179 -7.28 25.00 -3.02
N TRP A 180 -6.68 24.58 -1.91
CA TRP A 180 -5.92 25.45 -1.04
C TRP A 180 -4.52 25.68 -1.57
N ASP A 181 -4.06 26.91 -1.46
CA ASP A 181 -2.67 27.26 -1.67
C ASP A 181 -1.86 26.95 -0.40
N PHE A 182 -1.02 25.91 -0.47
CA PHE A 182 -0.15 25.57 0.64
C PHE A 182 1.09 26.46 0.79
N MET A 183 1.33 27.37 -0.14
CA MET A 183 2.44 28.31 -0.04
C MET A 183 2.16 29.39 0.99
N SER A 184 0.87 29.72 1.18
CA SER A 184 0.40 30.70 2.17
C SER A 184 -0.90 30.22 2.81
N PRO A 185 -0.85 29.16 3.65
CA PRO A 185 -2.05 28.50 4.19
C PRO A 185 -2.90 29.40 5.11
N TRP A 186 -2.34 30.50 5.58
CA TRP A 186 -3.02 31.45 6.47
C TRP A 186 -3.75 32.57 5.74
N GLU A 187 -3.46 32.76 4.46
CA GLU A 187 -3.85 33.94 3.71
C GLU A 187 -4.80 33.66 2.56
N GLY A 188 -4.89 32.42 2.13
CA GLY A 188 -5.64 32.02 0.93
C GLY A 188 -4.95 32.43 -0.38
N ALA A 189 -5.28 31.72 -1.46
CA ALA A 189 -4.59 31.80 -2.76
C ALA A 189 -4.70 33.17 -3.48
N SER A 190 -5.60 34.04 -3.06
CA SER A 190 -5.86 35.34 -3.70
C SER A 190 -5.37 36.54 -2.90
N TYR A 191 -4.66 36.31 -1.81
CA TYR A 191 -4.28 37.38 -0.89
C TYR A 191 -2.76 37.38 -0.67
N VAL A 192 -2.10 38.44 -1.10
CA VAL A 192 -0.66 38.64 -0.91
C VAL A 192 -0.47 39.64 0.24
N LEU A 193 0.16 39.19 1.33
CA LEU A 193 0.52 40.05 2.44
C LEU A 193 1.84 40.81 2.21
N PRO A 194 2.03 41.98 2.86
CA PRO A 194 3.33 42.65 2.87
C PRO A 194 4.40 41.70 3.47
N GLY A 195 5.42 41.40 2.69
CA GLY A 195 6.47 40.44 3.04
C GLY A 195 6.42 39.13 2.28
N ASP A 196 5.37 38.86 1.52
CA ASP A 196 5.21 37.68 0.66
C ASP A 196 5.57 37.98 -0.81
N GLU A 197 6.66 38.73 -0.99
CA GLU A 197 7.14 39.18 -2.32
C GLU A 197 7.60 38.04 -3.21
N LYS A 198 7.70 36.83 -2.68
CA LYS A 198 8.02 35.63 -3.46
C LYS A 198 6.90 35.22 -4.43
N GLY A 199 5.68 35.70 -4.21
CA GLY A 199 4.54 35.48 -5.10
C GLY A 199 4.57 36.30 -6.38
N GLU A 200 5.25 37.46 -6.41
CA GLU A 200 5.28 38.34 -7.57
C GLU A 200 6.32 37.98 -8.64
N ALA A 201 7.22 37.03 -8.38
CA ALA A 201 8.36 36.69 -9.24
C ALA A 201 8.11 35.44 -10.11
N ARG A 202 6.85 35.09 -10.40
CA ARG A 202 6.52 33.92 -11.24
C ARG A 202 5.47 34.22 -12.29
#